data_fc716c429e4aa84127cefdff69e968b5
#
_entry.id   fc716c429e4aa84127cefdff69e968b5
#
_cell.length_a   1.000
_cell.length_b   1.000
_cell.length_c   1.000
_cell.angle_alpha   90.00
_cell.angle_beta   90.00
_cell.angle_gamma   90.00
#
_symmetry.space_group_name_H-M   'P 1'
#
loop_
_entity.id
_entity.type
_entity.pdbx_description
1 polymer ?
#
loop_
_entity_poly.entity_id
_entity_poly.type
_entity_poly.pdbx_seq_one_letter_code
_entity_poly.pdbx_strand_id
1 'polypeptide(L)'
;MLSKMKEFHRPLAFLSLLFALGVAGPAEAAKTVVTDVRVGVQGSATRIVFEVTRKVAFSLFTLDNPYRLVIDLPEVGWRLPPRPLPGPIGVFQKLRYGLFKPGNSRVVLDIRTPAAISKAFILGAEGDRGYRLVIDLTPTTYQAFMLGVGKTPLRVASVQSLVQQTAQRTAQPASRTEPAPNPVPSPALATALPKMVLVKGLEPAGTGSKKPFRGQQQATPFRLAPRKPEPKHRSKKHVIIIDPGHGGVDPGTIGVSGTYEKHLTLAMARELKRQLLRSGRFEILLTRDRDIFVPLRDRVRMARDAKGELFISIHADTVKNKKIKGPAVYTLSEKASDREAQELADKENKADLIAGIDLTYESPEVTNILIDLAQRESMHQSARFATILIAKLKRRTRVLRNTHRFAGFAVLKAPDIPSVLLEMGFLSNPQDERLLRSRDYRARLAQAVVEAVQLYFVRVEEANRK
;
A
#
# COMPACT_ATOMS: atom_id res chain seq x y z
N MET A 1 27.25 -53.03 -76.90
CA MET A 1 26.05 -53.84 -76.52
C MET A 1 25.16 -53.03 -75.69
N LEU A 2 23.99 -52.71 -76.21
CA LEU A 2 22.69 -52.39 -75.61
C LEU A 2 22.69 -51.33 -74.47
N SER A 3 22.24 -50.09 -74.71
CA SER A 3 20.83 -49.72 -74.77
C SER A 3 20.20 -49.53 -73.37
N LYS A 4 19.91 -48.31 -73.03
CA LYS A 4 18.51 -47.79 -72.97
C LYS A 4 18.41 -46.37 -72.45
N MET A 5 17.79 -45.53 -73.22
CA MET A 5 17.20 -44.22 -72.89
C MET A 5 16.25 -44.40 -71.69
N LYS A 6 16.26 -43.39 -70.80
CA LYS A 6 15.10 -43.10 -69.96
C LYS A 6 14.88 -41.58 -69.88
N GLU A 7 13.65 -41.28 -70.08
CA GLU A 7 13.01 -40.00 -70.29
C GLU A 7 13.16 -38.94 -69.20
N PHE A 8 13.25 -37.72 -69.66
CA PHE A 8 13.13 -36.50 -68.84
C PHE A 8 11.70 -36.30 -68.36
N HIS A 9 11.48 -36.35 -67.07
CA HIS A 9 10.30 -35.75 -66.45
C HIS A 9 10.76 -34.56 -65.58
N ARG A 10 10.46 -33.34 -66.05
CA ARG A 10 10.54 -32.13 -65.27
C ARG A 10 9.30 -32.01 -64.40
N PRO A 11 9.41 -31.79 -63.08
CA PRO A 11 8.30 -31.22 -62.30
C PRO A 11 8.41 -29.71 -62.28
N LEU A 12 7.30 -29.03 -62.61
CA LEU A 12 7.03 -27.61 -62.43
C LEU A 12 7.20 -27.26 -60.95
N ALA A 13 8.17 -26.43 -60.61
CA ALA A 13 8.29 -25.81 -59.31
C ALA A 13 7.27 -24.64 -59.18
N PHE A 14 6.19 -24.85 -58.44
CA PHE A 14 5.29 -23.80 -57.96
C PHE A 14 6.02 -22.99 -56.93
N LEU A 15 6.41 -21.75 -57.28
CA LEU A 15 7.00 -20.77 -56.39
C LEU A 15 5.88 -20.12 -55.55
N SER A 16 5.58 -20.69 -54.39
CA SER A 16 4.69 -20.09 -53.41
C SER A 16 5.42 -18.97 -52.67
N LEU A 17 5.18 -17.74 -53.09
CA LEU A 17 5.63 -16.52 -52.40
C LEU A 17 4.76 -16.33 -51.13
N LEU A 18 5.20 -16.87 -49.98
CA LEU A 18 4.59 -16.61 -48.69
C LEU A 18 4.98 -15.19 -48.26
N PHE A 19 4.04 -14.24 -48.44
CA PHE A 19 4.11 -12.91 -47.85
C PHE A 19 3.95 -13.02 -46.35
N ALA A 20 5.05 -13.12 -45.59
CA ALA A 20 5.02 -13.04 -44.13
C ALA A 20 4.70 -11.58 -43.74
N LEU A 21 3.41 -11.26 -43.54
CA LEU A 21 3.02 -10.07 -42.77
C LEU A 21 3.55 -10.24 -41.37
N GLY A 22 4.71 -9.64 -41.09
CA GLY A 22 5.20 -9.44 -39.73
C GLY A 22 4.21 -8.54 -38.98
N VAL A 23 3.38 -9.10 -38.15
CA VAL A 23 2.64 -8.35 -37.13
C VAL A 23 3.69 -7.77 -36.21
N ALA A 24 4.09 -6.52 -36.44
CA ALA A 24 4.85 -5.74 -35.48
C ALA A 24 3.94 -5.57 -34.25
N GLY A 25 4.16 -6.39 -33.24
CA GLY A 25 3.56 -6.16 -31.92
C GLY A 25 3.85 -4.74 -31.47
N PRO A 26 2.98 -4.11 -30.66
CA PRO A 26 3.22 -2.77 -30.16
C PRO A 26 4.58 -2.77 -29.45
N ALA A 27 5.54 -2.01 -29.99
CA ALA A 27 6.84 -1.82 -29.36
C ALA A 27 6.59 -1.29 -27.95
N GLU A 28 6.83 -2.10 -26.93
CA GLU A 28 6.72 -1.69 -25.53
C GLU A 28 7.64 -0.48 -25.35
N ALA A 29 7.03 0.70 -25.18
CA ALA A 29 7.76 1.96 -25.12
C ALA A 29 8.76 1.86 -23.98
N ALA A 30 10.06 1.77 -24.31
CA ALA A 30 11.12 1.54 -23.35
C ALA A 30 10.96 2.51 -22.16
N LYS A 31 10.85 1.98 -20.97
CA LYS A 31 10.56 2.71 -19.73
C LYS A 31 11.66 3.75 -19.47
N THR A 32 11.26 4.97 -19.09
CA THR A 32 12.21 6.00 -18.65
C THR A 32 12.97 5.52 -17.42
N VAL A 33 14.27 5.73 -17.36
CA VAL A 33 15.13 5.31 -16.24
C VAL A 33 15.85 6.53 -15.68
N VAL A 34 15.85 6.70 -14.36
CA VAL A 34 16.71 7.66 -13.65
C VAL A 34 18.08 7.00 -13.47
N THR A 35 19.11 7.65 -14.01
CA THR A 35 20.47 7.10 -14.09
C THR A 35 21.42 7.76 -13.11
N ASP A 36 21.16 9.01 -12.68
CA ASP A 36 22.00 9.71 -11.70
C ASP A 36 21.16 10.75 -10.91
N VAL A 37 21.66 11.07 -9.72
CA VAL A 37 21.15 12.17 -8.88
C VAL A 37 22.33 12.95 -8.34
N ARG A 38 22.32 14.26 -8.54
CA ARG A 38 23.34 15.18 -8.04
C ARG A 38 22.68 16.33 -7.28
N VAL A 39 23.33 16.75 -6.19
CA VAL A 39 22.91 17.92 -5.41
C VAL A 39 24.11 18.81 -5.20
N GLY A 40 23.93 20.12 -5.34
CA GLY A 40 25.00 21.11 -5.16
C GLY A 40 24.44 22.47 -4.81
N VAL A 41 25.30 23.39 -4.39
CA VAL A 41 24.93 24.79 -4.14
C VAL A 41 25.34 25.64 -5.36
N GLN A 42 24.42 26.51 -5.79
CA GLN A 42 24.65 27.46 -6.85
C GLN A 42 24.17 28.85 -6.41
N GLY A 43 25.10 29.73 -6.04
CA GLY A 43 24.77 30.99 -5.35
C GLY A 43 24.02 30.71 -4.05
N SER A 44 22.86 31.32 -3.85
CA SER A 44 21.99 31.08 -2.70
C SER A 44 21.08 29.86 -2.85
N ALA A 45 21.02 29.24 -4.04
CA ALA A 45 20.13 28.12 -4.31
C ALA A 45 20.81 26.76 -4.10
N THR A 46 20.04 25.80 -3.61
CA THR A 46 20.40 24.39 -3.64
C THR A 46 19.82 23.78 -4.91
N ARG A 47 20.69 23.33 -5.80
CA ARG A 47 20.32 22.71 -7.07
C ARG A 47 20.29 21.20 -6.96
N ILE A 48 19.18 20.60 -7.35
CA ILE A 48 18.98 19.16 -7.45
C ILE A 48 18.83 18.80 -8.95
N VAL A 49 19.58 17.81 -9.41
CA VAL A 49 19.57 17.35 -10.81
C VAL A 49 19.34 15.85 -10.84
N PHE A 50 18.29 15.43 -11.54
CA PHE A 50 18.06 14.01 -11.89
C PHE A 50 18.39 13.81 -13.35
N GLU A 51 19.25 12.85 -13.66
CA GLU A 51 19.54 12.45 -15.04
C GLU A 51 18.61 11.30 -15.42
N VAL A 52 17.95 11.42 -16.59
CA VAL A 52 16.96 10.46 -17.06
C VAL A 52 17.18 10.12 -18.52
N THR A 53 16.91 8.87 -18.91
CA THR A 53 17.15 8.37 -20.26
C THR A 53 16.23 8.98 -21.31
N ARG A 54 15.08 9.52 -20.92
CA ARG A 54 14.09 10.15 -21.82
C ARG A 54 13.45 11.36 -21.16
N LYS A 55 12.92 12.27 -21.97
CA LYS A 55 12.13 13.39 -21.48
C LYS A 55 10.92 12.87 -20.73
N VAL A 56 10.71 13.37 -19.51
CA VAL A 56 9.59 12.99 -18.64
C VAL A 56 8.99 14.24 -17.98
N ALA A 57 7.67 14.38 -18.04
CA ALA A 57 6.98 15.41 -17.28
C ALA A 57 7.01 15.05 -15.78
N PHE A 58 7.07 16.06 -14.93
CA PHE A 58 7.02 15.88 -13.49
C PHE A 58 6.18 16.96 -12.81
N SER A 59 5.73 16.70 -11.60
CA SER A 59 5.05 17.69 -10.78
C SER A 59 5.71 17.83 -9.42
N LEU A 60 5.61 19.04 -8.85
CA LEU A 60 6.27 19.44 -7.62
C LEU A 60 5.27 20.04 -6.65
N PHE A 61 5.38 19.70 -5.39
CA PHE A 61 4.68 20.36 -4.30
C PHE A 61 5.48 20.28 -3.00
N THR A 62 5.18 21.18 -2.07
CA THR A 62 5.86 21.25 -0.77
C THR A 62 4.92 20.79 0.34
N LEU A 63 5.49 20.18 1.36
CA LEU A 63 4.80 19.75 2.57
C LEU A 63 5.53 20.28 3.79
N ASP A 64 4.77 20.63 4.83
CA ASP A 64 5.27 21.01 6.14
C ASP A 64 5.36 19.80 7.09
N ASN A 65 6.01 19.98 8.20
CA ASN A 65 6.11 19.07 9.35
C ASN A 65 6.39 17.58 9.01
N PRO A 66 7.62 17.21 8.67
CA PRO A 66 8.80 18.04 8.41
C PRO A 66 8.77 18.69 7.02
N TYR A 67 9.62 19.71 6.79
CA TYR A 67 9.74 20.35 5.49
C TYR A 67 10.18 19.38 4.41
N ARG A 68 9.39 19.25 3.35
CA ARG A 68 9.63 18.33 2.24
C ARG A 68 9.30 18.96 0.90
N LEU A 69 10.08 18.63 -0.11
CA LEU A 69 9.70 18.78 -1.50
C LEU A 69 9.35 17.40 -2.05
N VAL A 70 8.18 17.26 -2.64
CA VAL A 70 7.72 16.03 -3.29
C VAL A 70 7.75 16.21 -4.80
N ILE A 71 8.29 15.22 -5.51
CA ILE A 71 8.37 15.18 -6.97
C ILE A 71 7.65 13.92 -7.44
N ASP A 72 6.56 14.11 -8.16
CA ASP A 72 5.83 13.00 -8.79
C ASP A 72 6.21 12.90 -10.27
N LEU A 73 6.50 11.68 -10.68
CA LEU A 73 6.91 11.29 -12.03
C LEU A 73 5.98 10.17 -12.53
N PRO A 74 5.76 10.00 -13.85
CA PRO A 74 5.29 8.72 -14.37
C PRO A 74 6.15 7.58 -13.87
N GLU A 75 5.70 6.36 -13.98
CA GLU A 75 6.48 5.20 -13.55
C GLU A 75 7.83 5.13 -14.28
N VAL A 76 8.92 5.28 -13.52
CA VAL A 76 10.30 5.25 -14.03
C VAL A 76 11.08 4.10 -13.37
N GLY A 77 12.08 3.59 -14.12
CA GLY A 77 13.10 2.71 -13.55
C GLY A 77 14.18 3.50 -12.80
N TRP A 78 14.92 2.82 -11.94
CA TRP A 78 16.03 3.40 -11.17
C TRP A 78 17.29 2.57 -11.41
N ARG A 79 18.33 3.21 -11.94
CA ARG A 79 19.67 2.62 -12.16
C ARG A 79 20.72 3.62 -11.70
N LEU A 80 20.71 3.89 -10.40
CA LEU A 80 21.69 4.82 -9.81
C LEU A 80 23.07 4.17 -9.71
N PRO A 81 24.16 4.97 -9.81
CA PRO A 81 25.53 4.47 -9.64
C PRO A 81 25.71 3.78 -8.26
N PRO A 82 26.63 2.82 -8.14
CA PRO A 82 26.92 2.14 -6.87
C PRO A 82 27.75 3.03 -5.92
N ARG A 83 27.29 4.24 -5.69
CA ARG A 83 27.85 5.23 -4.75
C ARG A 83 26.77 5.68 -3.78
N PRO A 84 27.14 6.20 -2.59
CA PRO A 84 26.15 6.77 -1.68
C PRO A 84 25.30 7.85 -2.35
N LEU A 85 24.03 7.92 -2.02
CA LEU A 85 23.16 9.04 -2.41
C LEU A 85 23.76 10.36 -1.86
N PRO A 86 23.46 11.51 -2.51
CA PRO A 86 23.96 12.80 -2.05
C PRO A 86 23.68 13.03 -0.57
N GLY A 87 24.73 13.46 0.16
CA GLY A 87 24.63 13.85 1.56
C GLY A 87 24.04 15.26 1.73
N PRO A 88 23.82 15.69 2.98
CA PRO A 88 23.25 17.00 3.28
C PRO A 88 24.10 18.16 2.74
N ILE A 89 23.46 19.05 1.93
CA ILE A 89 24.11 20.25 1.38
C ILE A 89 23.07 21.36 1.14
N GLY A 90 23.41 22.62 1.45
CA GLY A 90 22.47 23.73 1.35
C GLY A 90 21.21 23.46 2.18
N VAL A 91 20.01 23.61 1.60
CA VAL A 91 18.76 23.26 2.27
C VAL A 91 18.43 21.77 2.19
N PHE A 92 19.07 21.01 1.31
CA PHE A 92 18.84 19.58 1.15
C PHE A 92 19.40 18.79 2.33
N GLN A 93 18.63 17.81 2.80
CA GLN A 93 19.03 16.92 3.89
C GLN A 93 19.15 15.46 3.43
N LYS A 94 18.10 14.92 2.81
CA LYS A 94 18.01 13.51 2.43
C LYS A 94 17.02 13.35 1.28
N LEU A 95 17.22 12.30 0.47
CA LEU A 95 16.26 11.93 -0.55
C LEU A 95 15.80 10.47 -0.37
N ARG A 96 14.54 10.21 -0.71
CA ARG A 96 13.94 8.89 -0.86
C ARG A 96 13.23 8.84 -2.21
N TYR A 97 13.21 7.68 -2.83
CA TYR A 97 12.59 7.50 -4.14
C TYR A 97 12.07 6.08 -4.33
N GLY A 98 11.10 5.91 -5.21
CA GLY A 98 10.58 4.59 -5.56
C GLY A 98 9.22 4.68 -6.25
N LEU A 99 8.63 3.54 -6.51
CA LEU A 99 7.28 3.45 -7.06
C LEU A 99 6.27 3.79 -5.94
N PHE A 100 5.54 4.89 -6.13
CA PHE A 100 4.52 5.33 -5.17
C PHE A 100 3.21 4.55 -5.37
N LYS A 101 2.72 4.48 -6.60
CA LYS A 101 1.58 3.65 -7.02
C LYS A 101 1.78 3.20 -8.46
N PRO A 102 1.06 2.19 -8.97
CA PRO A 102 1.14 1.80 -10.37
C PRO A 102 1.00 3.00 -11.30
N GLY A 103 1.94 3.15 -12.22
CA GLY A 103 2.01 4.28 -13.15
C GLY A 103 2.62 5.57 -12.59
N ASN A 104 2.98 5.62 -11.28
CA ASN A 104 3.55 6.82 -10.67
C ASN A 104 4.74 6.49 -9.76
N SER A 105 5.89 7.10 -10.04
CA SER A 105 7.05 7.13 -9.16
C SER A 105 7.11 8.44 -8.40
N ARG A 106 7.63 8.41 -7.17
CA ARG A 106 7.78 9.58 -6.30
C ARG A 106 9.20 9.70 -5.78
N VAL A 107 9.66 10.95 -5.71
CA VAL A 107 10.86 11.33 -4.96
C VAL A 107 10.44 12.27 -3.84
N VAL A 108 10.93 12.03 -2.64
CA VAL A 108 10.72 12.90 -1.48
C VAL A 108 12.07 13.43 -1.04
N LEU A 109 12.22 14.75 -1.06
CA LEU A 109 13.38 15.45 -0.56
C LEU A 109 13.06 16.04 0.81
N ASP A 110 13.75 15.58 1.84
CA ASP A 110 13.72 16.24 3.14
C ASP A 110 14.60 17.50 3.05
N ILE A 111 14.08 18.63 3.52
CA ILE A 111 14.79 19.93 3.57
C ILE A 111 14.89 20.43 5.01
N ARG A 112 16.05 21.02 5.36
CA ARG A 112 16.36 21.43 6.74
C ARG A 112 15.63 22.68 7.20
N THR A 113 15.37 23.58 6.26
CA THR A 113 14.75 24.89 6.49
C THR A 113 13.70 25.15 5.43
N PRO A 114 12.73 26.05 5.69
CA PRO A 114 11.79 26.47 4.66
C PRO A 114 12.51 26.90 3.38
N ALA A 115 12.11 26.38 2.24
CA ALA A 115 12.69 26.71 0.94
C ALA A 115 11.61 26.82 -0.15
N ALA A 116 11.71 27.82 -0.99
CA ALA A 116 10.87 28.02 -2.15
C ALA A 116 11.47 27.35 -3.39
N ILE A 117 10.63 26.82 -4.27
CA ILE A 117 11.02 26.36 -5.60
C ILE A 117 11.25 27.59 -6.45
N SER A 118 12.52 27.98 -6.66
CA SER A 118 12.86 29.16 -7.46
C SER A 118 12.89 28.87 -8.95
N LYS A 119 13.32 27.64 -9.34
CA LYS A 119 13.33 27.17 -10.74
C LYS A 119 13.02 25.67 -10.79
N ALA A 120 12.30 25.25 -11.82
CA ALA A 120 12.15 23.83 -12.16
C ALA A 120 11.98 23.70 -13.68
N PHE A 121 12.85 22.91 -14.33
CA PHE A 121 12.87 22.78 -15.77
C PHE A 121 13.54 21.47 -16.19
N ILE A 122 13.40 21.14 -17.48
CA ILE A 122 14.03 19.98 -18.12
C ILE A 122 15.07 20.50 -19.12
N LEU A 123 16.32 20.09 -18.98
CA LEU A 123 17.33 20.26 -20.00
C LEU A 123 17.27 19.09 -20.98
N GLY A 124 17.46 19.36 -22.28
CA GLY A 124 17.56 18.37 -23.31
C GLY A 124 18.79 17.47 -23.15
N ALA A 125 18.78 16.35 -23.86
CA ALA A 125 19.96 15.50 -24.00
C ALA A 125 21.05 16.25 -24.79
N GLU A 126 22.31 16.10 -24.38
CA GLU A 126 23.46 16.78 -25.00
C GLU A 126 24.68 15.84 -24.97
N GLY A 127 25.17 15.44 -26.12
CA GLY A 127 26.21 14.41 -26.23
C GLY A 127 25.77 13.11 -25.55
N ASP A 128 26.65 12.55 -24.73
CA ASP A 128 26.37 11.31 -23.96
C ASP A 128 25.47 11.54 -22.74
N ARG A 129 25.09 12.78 -22.43
CA ARG A 129 24.23 13.11 -21.30
C ARG A 129 22.77 12.99 -21.67
N GLY A 130 22.00 12.26 -20.86
CA GLY A 130 20.55 12.18 -20.99
C GLY A 130 19.83 13.49 -20.66
N TYR A 131 18.51 13.44 -20.65
CA TYR A 131 17.69 14.56 -20.17
C TYR A 131 17.97 14.81 -18.68
N ARG A 132 17.87 16.07 -18.27
CA ARG A 132 18.14 16.46 -16.88
C ARG A 132 16.97 17.24 -16.30
N LEU A 133 16.35 16.71 -15.26
CA LEU A 133 15.37 17.44 -14.45
C LEU A 133 16.15 18.28 -13.45
N VAL A 134 16.01 19.59 -13.52
CA VAL A 134 16.70 20.56 -12.66
C VAL A 134 15.71 21.27 -11.77
N ILE A 135 15.99 21.30 -10.48
CA ILE A 135 15.17 21.96 -9.46
C ILE A 135 16.09 22.81 -8.58
N ASP A 136 15.79 24.09 -8.48
CA ASP A 136 16.49 25.04 -7.61
C ASP A 136 15.61 25.41 -6.43
N LEU A 137 16.12 25.18 -5.22
CA LEU A 137 15.50 25.54 -3.96
C LEU A 137 16.26 26.69 -3.31
N THR A 138 15.56 27.78 -3.01
CA THR A 138 16.14 28.95 -2.33
C THR A 138 15.58 29.04 -0.91
N PRO A 139 16.41 29.23 0.13
CA PRO A 139 15.92 29.47 1.49
C PRO A 139 14.87 30.60 1.50
N THR A 140 13.83 30.44 2.31
CA THR A 140 12.76 31.43 2.43
C THR A 140 12.26 31.53 3.87
N THR A 141 11.38 32.48 4.16
CA THR A 141 10.72 32.54 5.47
C THR A 141 9.67 31.45 5.62
N TYR A 142 9.35 31.05 6.85
CA TYR A 142 8.28 30.10 7.12
C TYR A 142 6.94 30.54 6.51
N GLN A 143 6.59 31.81 6.66
CA GLN A 143 5.35 32.36 6.09
C GLN A 143 5.29 32.23 4.57
N ALA A 144 6.38 32.57 3.87
CA ALA A 144 6.45 32.44 2.41
C ALA A 144 6.41 30.95 1.96
N PHE A 145 7.02 30.05 2.73
CA PHE A 145 6.95 28.62 2.50
C PHE A 145 5.52 28.10 2.62
N MET A 146 4.80 28.46 3.70
CA MET A 146 3.42 28.06 3.95
C MET A 146 2.45 28.53 2.87
N LEU A 147 2.73 29.64 2.18
CA LEU A 147 1.95 30.08 1.02
C LEU A 147 2.01 29.08 -0.16
N GLY A 148 3.02 28.21 -0.20
CA GLY A 148 3.19 27.17 -1.23
C GLY A 148 2.66 25.79 -0.81
N VAL A 149 2.49 25.56 0.50
CA VAL A 149 2.03 24.27 1.05
C VAL A 149 0.56 24.01 0.68
N GLY A 150 0.22 22.78 0.33
CA GLY A 150 -1.16 22.37 0.00
C GLY A 150 -1.74 22.96 -1.29
N LYS A 151 -0.95 23.70 -2.08
CA LYS A 151 -1.39 24.20 -3.39
C LYS A 151 -1.31 23.10 -4.46
N THR A 152 -2.07 23.32 -5.55
CA THR A 152 -2.02 22.46 -6.73
C THR A 152 -0.59 22.23 -7.18
N PRO A 153 -0.16 20.97 -7.40
CA PRO A 153 1.19 20.65 -7.81
C PRO A 153 1.62 21.41 -9.06
N LEU A 154 2.82 21.99 -9.01
CA LEU A 154 3.41 22.67 -10.16
C LEU A 154 3.82 21.63 -11.22
N ARG A 155 3.19 21.65 -12.38
CA ARG A 155 3.51 20.74 -13.49
C ARG A 155 4.61 21.32 -14.39
N VAL A 156 5.64 20.52 -14.66
CA VAL A 156 6.74 20.88 -15.56
C VAL A 156 6.74 19.87 -16.72
N ALA A 157 6.29 20.33 -17.89
CA ALA A 157 6.17 19.48 -19.09
C ALA A 157 7.15 19.84 -20.22
N SER A 158 7.73 21.05 -20.19
CA SER A 158 8.61 21.57 -21.25
C SER A 158 9.77 22.40 -20.70
N VAL A 159 10.78 22.64 -21.53
CA VAL A 159 12.03 23.34 -21.21
C VAL A 159 11.82 24.82 -20.75
N GLN A 160 10.63 25.39 -20.91
CA GLN A 160 10.39 26.83 -20.72
C GLN A 160 9.32 27.21 -19.69
N SER A 161 8.76 26.27 -18.91
CA SER A 161 7.46 26.50 -18.26
C SER A 161 7.44 27.37 -17.00
N LEU A 162 8.54 27.71 -16.36
CA LEU A 162 8.51 28.50 -15.12
C LEU A 162 8.81 29.99 -15.29
N VAL A 163 9.68 30.36 -16.20
CA VAL A 163 10.02 31.77 -16.45
C VAL A 163 8.83 32.55 -17.03
N GLN A 164 7.99 31.87 -17.84
CA GLN A 164 6.81 32.49 -18.46
C GLN A 164 5.59 32.59 -17.52
N GLN A 165 5.40 31.67 -16.61
CA GLN A 165 4.25 31.71 -15.67
C GLN A 165 4.41 32.78 -14.59
N THR A 166 5.65 33.07 -14.17
CA THR A 166 5.90 34.15 -13.20
C THR A 166 5.76 35.53 -13.88
N ALA A 167 6.21 35.67 -15.13
CA ALA A 167 6.06 36.89 -15.91
C ALA A 167 4.60 37.22 -16.26
N GLN A 168 3.76 36.21 -16.51
CA GLN A 168 2.33 36.40 -16.80
C GLN A 168 1.50 36.76 -15.58
N ARG A 169 1.93 36.36 -14.37
CA ARG A 169 1.27 36.75 -13.10
C ARG A 169 1.59 38.16 -12.64
N THR A 170 2.74 38.71 -13.03
CA THR A 170 3.12 40.11 -12.73
C THR A 170 2.64 41.09 -13.79
N ALA A 171 2.12 40.64 -14.94
CA ALA A 171 1.69 41.49 -16.05
C ALA A 171 0.18 41.72 -16.16
N GLN A 172 -0.64 41.25 -15.21
CA GLN A 172 -2.05 41.65 -15.19
C GLN A 172 -2.24 42.93 -14.38
N PRO A 173 -2.62 44.04 -15.01
CA PRO A 173 -2.97 45.26 -14.27
C PRO A 173 -4.27 45.03 -13.52
N ALA A 174 -4.23 45.47 -12.25
CA ALA A 174 -5.42 45.52 -11.40
C ALA A 174 -6.40 46.54 -11.96
N SER A 175 -7.34 46.13 -12.78
CA SER A 175 -8.53 46.88 -13.12
C SER A 175 -9.74 46.04 -12.74
N ARG A 176 -10.16 46.23 -11.51
CA ARG A 176 -11.51 45.81 -11.08
C ARG A 176 -12.10 46.96 -10.31
N THR A 177 -12.93 47.72 -11.02
CA THR A 177 -13.93 48.61 -10.47
C THR A 177 -14.91 47.78 -9.66
N GLU A 178 -15.01 48.03 -8.39
CA GLU A 178 -16.01 47.46 -7.49
C GLU A 178 -17.40 47.94 -7.87
N PRO A 179 -18.42 47.09 -8.05
CA PRO A 179 -19.80 47.53 -7.98
C PRO A 179 -20.28 47.50 -6.52
N ALA A 180 -20.94 48.59 -6.11
CA ALA A 180 -21.52 48.81 -4.80
C ALA A 180 -22.44 47.66 -4.33
N PRO A 181 -22.53 47.38 -3.00
CA PRO A 181 -23.34 46.28 -2.50
C PRO A 181 -24.82 46.66 -2.48
N ASN A 182 -25.64 45.78 -3.08
CA ASN A 182 -27.09 45.84 -2.90
C ASN A 182 -27.50 45.29 -1.53
N PRO A 183 -28.54 45.88 -0.88
CA PRO A 183 -28.97 45.49 0.45
C PRO A 183 -29.59 44.11 0.49
N VAL A 184 -29.18 43.31 1.46
CA VAL A 184 -29.66 41.99 1.77
C VAL A 184 -31.03 42.10 2.49
N PRO A 185 -32.09 41.42 2.08
CA PRO A 185 -33.28 41.30 2.93
C PRO A 185 -33.10 40.21 3.98
N SER A 186 -33.40 40.55 5.21
CA SER A 186 -33.51 39.65 6.37
C SER A 186 -34.46 38.49 6.10
N PRO A 187 -34.13 37.22 6.42
CA PRO A 187 -35.13 36.18 6.43
C PRO A 187 -35.88 36.17 7.77
N ALA A 188 -37.21 36.28 7.66
CA ALA A 188 -38.14 36.00 8.75
C ALA A 188 -38.11 34.50 9.12
N LEU A 189 -38.11 34.26 10.43
CA LEU A 189 -38.36 32.94 11.01
C LEU A 189 -39.73 32.39 10.53
N ALA A 190 -39.72 31.23 9.92
CA ALA A 190 -40.90 30.39 9.78
C ALA A 190 -40.59 28.97 10.25
N THR A 191 -41.12 28.71 11.43
CA THR A 191 -41.23 27.42 12.08
C THR A 191 -42.17 26.52 11.29
N ALA A 192 -41.72 25.39 10.75
CA ALA A 192 -42.60 24.33 10.34
C ALA A 192 -41.98 22.96 10.52
N LEU A 193 -42.44 22.25 11.54
CA LEU A 193 -42.13 20.81 11.78
C LEU A 193 -42.97 19.99 10.80
N PRO A 194 -42.44 18.95 10.16
CA PRO A 194 -43.29 17.99 9.42
C PRO A 194 -43.88 16.98 10.38
N LYS A 195 -45.25 16.83 10.25
CA LYS A 195 -46.07 15.86 10.95
C LYS A 195 -45.70 14.42 10.59
N MET A 196 -45.50 13.60 11.60
CA MET A 196 -45.50 12.15 11.50
C MET A 196 -46.85 11.65 11.02
N VAL A 197 -46.88 10.88 9.95
CA VAL A 197 -48.05 10.09 9.53
C VAL A 197 -47.94 8.70 10.13
N LEU A 198 -48.86 8.43 11.06
CA LEU A 198 -49.08 7.14 11.70
C LEU A 198 -49.89 6.26 10.76
N VAL A 199 -49.37 5.22 10.19
CA VAL A 199 -50.12 4.22 9.44
C VAL A 199 -50.60 3.15 10.42
N LYS A 200 -51.91 3.09 10.56
CA LYS A 200 -52.69 2.19 11.40
C LYS A 200 -52.76 0.79 10.79
N GLY A 201 -52.72 -0.21 11.66
CA GLY A 201 -52.67 -1.63 11.37
C GLY A 201 -53.77 -2.21 10.50
N LEU A 202 -53.48 -3.36 9.92
CA LEU A 202 -54.49 -4.32 9.42
C LEU A 202 -54.42 -5.60 10.26
N GLU A 203 -55.56 -5.92 10.83
CA GLU A 203 -55.82 -7.16 11.54
C GLU A 203 -56.12 -8.33 10.56
N PRO A 204 -56.04 -9.59 11.03
CA PRO A 204 -56.20 -10.75 10.18
C PRO A 204 -57.65 -11.25 10.15
N ALA A 205 -58.16 -11.59 8.98
CA ALA A 205 -59.37 -12.37 8.78
C ALA A 205 -58.99 -13.57 7.89
N GLY A 206 -59.42 -14.75 8.07
CA GLY A 206 -60.56 -15.40 8.64
C GLY A 206 -60.47 -16.87 8.33
N THR A 207 -61.05 -17.65 9.20
CA THR A 207 -61.20 -19.10 9.21
C THR A 207 -62.04 -19.63 8.03
N GLY A 208 -61.61 -20.76 7.42
CA GLY A 208 -62.34 -21.45 6.36
C GLY A 208 -62.04 -22.95 6.25
N SER A 209 -62.83 -23.70 6.96
CA SER A 209 -63.47 -24.97 6.56
C SER A 209 -62.63 -26.19 6.21
N LYS A 210 -62.69 -27.16 7.08
CA LYS A 210 -62.32 -28.58 6.89
C LYS A 210 -63.31 -29.28 5.93
N LYS A 211 -62.82 -30.05 4.97
CA LYS A 211 -63.51 -31.25 4.41
C LYS A 211 -62.53 -32.43 4.30
N PRO A 212 -62.95 -33.64 4.69
CA PRO A 212 -62.10 -34.81 4.66
C PRO A 212 -62.13 -35.47 3.28
N PHE A 213 -60.99 -35.80 2.74
CA PHE A 213 -60.91 -36.68 1.56
C PHE A 213 -60.33 -38.07 1.99
N ARG A 214 -61.23 -39.05 1.89
CA ARG A 214 -60.98 -40.48 2.13
C ARG A 214 -60.56 -41.09 0.82
N GLY A 215 -59.34 -41.64 0.75
CA GLY A 215 -58.86 -42.41 -0.40
C GLY A 215 -57.68 -43.26 0.02
N GLN A 216 -57.98 -44.50 0.35
CA GLN A 216 -56.97 -45.54 0.53
C GLN A 216 -56.38 -45.87 -0.85
N GLN A 217 -55.06 -45.68 -1.04
CA GLN A 217 -54.30 -46.33 -2.10
C GLN A 217 -53.13 -47.03 -1.48
N GLN A 218 -53.02 -48.32 -1.87
CA GLN A 218 -52.03 -49.27 -1.42
C GLN A 218 -50.62 -48.80 -1.73
N ALA A 219 -49.73 -48.88 -0.74
CA ALA A 219 -48.30 -48.55 -0.85
C ALA A 219 -47.58 -49.69 -1.59
N THR A 220 -47.09 -49.42 -2.77
CA THR A 220 -46.04 -50.22 -3.40
C THR A 220 -44.70 -49.81 -2.77
N PRO A 221 -43.76 -50.76 -2.50
CA PRO A 221 -42.50 -50.46 -1.89
C PRO A 221 -41.62 -49.65 -2.86
N PHE A 222 -41.40 -48.42 -2.52
CA PHE A 222 -40.47 -47.55 -3.24
C PHE A 222 -39.04 -48.01 -3.03
N ARG A 223 -38.44 -48.59 -4.06
CA ARG A 223 -37.02 -48.99 -4.09
C ARG A 223 -36.20 -47.70 -4.10
N LEU A 224 -35.57 -47.34 -2.98
CA LEU A 224 -34.62 -46.24 -2.88
C LEU A 224 -33.51 -46.43 -3.92
N ALA A 225 -33.52 -45.58 -4.94
CA ALA A 225 -32.38 -45.42 -5.83
C ALA A 225 -31.17 -44.95 -5.03
N PRO A 226 -29.93 -45.37 -5.34
CA PRO A 226 -28.76 -44.90 -4.62
C PRO A 226 -28.68 -43.35 -4.76
N ARG A 227 -28.74 -42.66 -3.63
CA ARG A 227 -28.51 -41.21 -3.56
C ARG A 227 -27.17 -40.93 -4.24
N LYS A 228 -27.19 -40.17 -5.34
CA LYS A 228 -25.97 -39.52 -5.84
C LYS A 228 -25.33 -38.78 -4.67
N PRO A 229 -24.01 -38.92 -4.48
CA PRO A 229 -23.33 -38.17 -3.43
C PRO A 229 -23.61 -36.72 -3.65
N GLU A 230 -24.22 -36.05 -2.65
CA GLU A 230 -24.42 -34.61 -2.65
C GLU A 230 -23.08 -33.93 -2.86
N PRO A 231 -23.00 -32.90 -3.70
CA PRO A 231 -21.74 -32.18 -3.88
C PRO A 231 -21.30 -31.70 -2.51
N LYS A 232 -20.11 -32.16 -2.05
CA LYS A 232 -19.50 -31.71 -0.81
C LYS A 232 -19.59 -30.20 -0.80
N HIS A 233 -20.38 -29.62 0.12
CA HIS A 233 -20.40 -28.19 0.36
C HIS A 233 -18.94 -27.73 0.42
N ARG A 234 -18.49 -26.98 -0.58
CA ARG A 234 -17.18 -26.31 -0.50
C ARG A 234 -17.25 -25.42 0.71
N SER A 235 -16.62 -25.82 1.81
CA SER A 235 -16.52 -24.96 2.99
C SER A 235 -15.97 -23.62 2.54
N LYS A 236 -16.66 -22.55 2.90
CA LYS A 236 -16.24 -21.17 2.60
C LYS A 236 -14.82 -20.99 3.10
N LYS A 237 -13.91 -20.57 2.24
CA LYS A 237 -12.53 -20.29 2.64
C LYS A 237 -12.46 -19.05 3.51
N HIS A 238 -11.65 -19.10 4.55
CA HIS A 238 -11.36 -17.93 5.36
C HIS A 238 -10.43 -16.95 4.64
N VAL A 239 -10.75 -15.66 4.69
CA VAL A 239 -9.98 -14.59 4.02
C VAL A 239 -8.95 -14.03 4.99
N ILE A 240 -7.66 -14.18 4.65
CA ILE A 240 -6.55 -13.67 5.45
C ILE A 240 -5.84 -12.58 4.69
N ILE A 241 -5.63 -11.45 5.36
CA ILE A 241 -4.88 -10.32 4.82
C ILE A 241 -3.47 -10.36 5.39
N ILE A 242 -2.48 -10.38 4.52
CA ILE A 242 -1.08 -10.25 4.89
C ILE A 242 -0.60 -8.89 4.41
N ASP A 243 -0.09 -8.09 5.33
CA ASP A 243 0.37 -6.74 5.07
C ASP A 243 1.90 -6.67 5.20
N PRO A 244 2.66 -6.72 4.09
CA PRO A 244 4.10 -6.43 4.15
C PRO A 244 4.32 -4.95 4.44
N GLY A 245 4.83 -4.60 5.62
CA GLY A 245 5.10 -3.21 5.99
C GLY A 245 6.00 -2.49 4.98
N HIS A 246 5.89 -1.15 4.93
CA HIS A 246 6.68 -0.27 4.06
C HIS A 246 6.48 -0.52 2.55
N GLY A 247 7.44 -0.07 1.72
CA GLY A 247 7.43 -0.30 0.26
C GLY A 247 7.62 0.96 -0.56
N GLY A 248 8.11 0.81 -1.79
CA GLY A 248 8.33 1.92 -2.70
C GLY A 248 9.26 2.99 -2.12
N VAL A 249 8.75 4.20 -1.96
CA VAL A 249 9.46 5.36 -1.39
C VAL A 249 9.72 5.25 0.11
N ASP A 250 8.99 4.40 0.81
CA ASP A 250 9.24 4.09 2.21
C ASP A 250 10.13 2.84 2.32
N PRO A 251 11.42 3.01 2.65
CA PRO A 251 12.33 1.88 2.77
C PRO A 251 12.10 1.05 4.05
N GLY A 252 11.36 1.59 5.02
CA GLY A 252 11.36 1.13 6.39
C GLY A 252 12.71 1.37 7.07
N THR A 253 13.05 0.53 7.99
CA THR A 253 14.35 0.51 8.63
C THR A 253 15.43 -0.03 7.69
N ILE A 254 16.64 0.51 7.82
CA ILE A 254 17.84 -0.01 7.18
C ILE A 254 18.68 -0.72 8.24
N GLY A 255 18.90 -2.00 8.04
CA GLY A 255 19.69 -2.84 8.93
C GLY A 255 21.16 -2.47 8.98
N VAL A 256 21.89 -3.09 9.91
CA VAL A 256 23.32 -2.80 10.17
C VAL A 256 24.19 -3.07 8.93
N SER A 257 23.83 -4.07 8.10
CA SER A 257 24.53 -4.40 6.85
C SER A 257 23.88 -3.79 5.61
N GLY A 258 22.99 -2.79 5.75
CA GLY A 258 22.33 -2.12 4.64
C GLY A 258 21.08 -2.85 4.11
N THR A 259 20.55 -3.83 4.83
CA THR A 259 19.34 -4.55 4.45
C THR A 259 18.11 -3.66 4.64
N TYR A 260 17.31 -3.46 3.58
CA TYR A 260 16.05 -2.72 3.65
C TYR A 260 14.93 -3.59 4.21
N GLU A 261 14.20 -3.09 5.20
CA GLU A 261 13.06 -3.76 5.80
C GLU A 261 11.98 -4.12 4.77
N LYS A 262 11.62 -3.20 3.89
CA LYS A 262 10.61 -3.40 2.85
C LYS A 262 10.83 -4.64 1.97
N HIS A 263 12.07 -5.05 1.77
CA HIS A 263 12.40 -6.24 0.99
C HIS A 263 12.19 -7.52 1.82
N LEU A 264 12.51 -7.49 3.10
CA LEU A 264 12.34 -8.63 4.00
C LEU A 264 10.86 -8.90 4.27
N THR A 265 10.09 -7.86 4.53
CA THR A 265 8.65 -7.96 4.79
C THR A 265 7.90 -8.52 3.58
N LEU A 266 8.23 -8.05 2.37
CA LEU A 266 7.68 -8.58 1.12
C LEU A 266 8.08 -10.04 0.87
N ALA A 267 9.34 -10.39 1.11
CA ALA A 267 9.82 -11.77 0.96
C ALA A 267 9.12 -12.72 1.94
N MET A 268 8.93 -12.31 3.18
CA MET A 268 8.21 -13.09 4.20
C MET A 268 6.73 -13.22 3.86
N ALA A 269 6.07 -12.15 3.43
CA ALA A 269 4.65 -12.18 3.05
C ALA A 269 4.37 -13.13 1.89
N ARG A 270 5.24 -13.14 0.89
CA ARG A 270 5.15 -14.09 -0.25
C ARG A 270 5.34 -15.54 0.20
N GLU A 271 6.29 -15.78 1.10
CA GLU A 271 6.53 -17.11 1.66
C GLU A 271 5.34 -17.59 2.50
N LEU A 272 4.79 -16.72 3.36
CA LEU A 272 3.62 -17.02 4.17
C LEU A 272 2.39 -17.31 3.30
N LYS A 273 2.11 -16.48 2.28
CA LYS A 273 1.05 -16.71 1.30
C LYS A 273 1.20 -18.08 0.65
N ARG A 274 2.40 -18.42 0.18
CA ARG A 274 2.69 -19.70 -0.46
C ARG A 274 2.38 -20.89 0.46
N GLN A 275 2.72 -20.80 1.74
CA GLN A 275 2.48 -21.87 2.70
C GLN A 275 1.00 -21.97 3.10
N LEU A 276 0.30 -20.87 3.34
CA LEU A 276 -1.13 -20.85 3.68
C LEU A 276 -2.00 -21.43 2.57
N LEU A 277 -1.71 -21.09 1.31
CA LEU A 277 -2.45 -21.60 0.15
C LEU A 277 -2.38 -23.13 0.00
N ARG A 278 -1.31 -23.78 0.48
CA ARG A 278 -1.17 -25.25 0.43
C ARG A 278 -2.26 -26.01 1.19
N SER A 279 -2.84 -25.40 2.21
CA SER A 279 -3.92 -26.04 2.98
C SER A 279 -5.26 -26.08 2.25
N GLY A 280 -5.44 -25.28 1.21
CA GLY A 280 -6.71 -25.13 0.48
C GLY A 280 -7.84 -24.45 1.26
N ARG A 281 -7.65 -24.17 2.57
CA ARG A 281 -8.66 -23.61 3.48
C ARG A 281 -8.77 -22.09 3.44
N PHE A 282 -7.77 -21.40 2.89
CA PHE A 282 -7.62 -19.96 2.98
C PHE A 282 -7.63 -19.30 1.61
N GLU A 283 -8.15 -18.08 1.58
CA GLU A 283 -7.96 -17.08 0.54
C GLU A 283 -7.02 -16.00 1.08
N ILE A 284 -5.99 -15.63 0.32
CA ILE A 284 -4.90 -14.77 0.80
C ILE A 284 -4.78 -13.52 -0.07
N LEU A 285 -5.04 -12.37 0.53
CA LEU A 285 -4.75 -11.06 -0.04
C LEU A 285 -3.43 -10.52 0.53
N LEU A 286 -2.56 -10.00 -0.32
CA LEU A 286 -1.44 -9.16 0.08
C LEU A 286 -1.81 -7.69 -0.13
N THR A 287 -1.55 -6.80 0.83
CA THR A 287 -1.74 -5.35 0.63
C THR A 287 -0.81 -4.79 -0.43
N ARG A 288 0.35 -5.42 -0.62
CA ARG A 288 1.24 -5.23 -1.77
C ARG A 288 1.95 -6.54 -2.12
N ASP A 289 2.08 -6.81 -3.39
CA ASP A 289 2.78 -7.98 -3.93
C ASP A 289 4.12 -7.64 -4.59
N ARG A 290 4.46 -6.35 -4.65
CA ARG A 290 5.70 -5.79 -5.22
C ARG A 290 6.21 -4.61 -4.39
N ASP A 291 7.35 -4.05 -4.76
CA ASP A 291 7.95 -2.91 -4.06
C ASP A 291 7.26 -1.59 -4.43
N ILE A 292 6.03 -1.40 -3.93
CA ILE A 292 5.23 -0.16 -4.02
C ILE A 292 4.92 0.31 -2.61
N PHE A 293 4.71 1.63 -2.47
CA PHE A 293 4.15 2.19 -1.24
C PHE A 293 2.62 2.03 -1.24
N VAL A 294 2.07 1.66 -0.08
CA VAL A 294 0.62 1.63 0.18
C VAL A 294 0.36 2.42 1.45
N PRO A 295 -0.44 3.50 1.41
CA PRO A 295 -0.80 4.28 2.59
C PRO A 295 -1.42 3.43 3.69
N LEU A 296 -1.21 3.80 4.97
CA LEU A 296 -1.69 3.02 6.11
C LEU A 296 -3.21 2.81 6.08
N ARG A 297 -3.97 3.86 5.75
CA ARG A 297 -5.44 3.78 5.60
C ARG A 297 -5.88 2.85 4.47
N ASP A 298 -5.14 2.85 3.37
CA ASP A 298 -5.44 1.98 2.22
C ASP A 298 -5.23 0.51 2.57
N ARG A 299 -4.23 0.17 3.40
CA ARG A 299 -4.02 -1.19 3.91
C ARG A 299 -5.23 -1.69 4.70
N VAL A 300 -5.75 -0.85 5.60
CA VAL A 300 -6.97 -1.14 6.38
C VAL A 300 -8.19 -1.23 5.48
N ARG A 301 -8.35 -0.29 4.52
CA ARG A 301 -9.45 -0.32 3.56
C ARG A 301 -9.43 -1.59 2.71
N MET A 302 -8.30 -1.97 2.14
CA MET A 302 -8.14 -3.21 1.36
C MET A 302 -8.55 -4.45 2.18
N ALA A 303 -8.20 -4.48 3.47
CA ALA A 303 -8.59 -5.57 4.35
C ALA A 303 -10.11 -5.66 4.52
N ARG A 304 -10.77 -4.52 4.72
CA ARG A 304 -12.23 -4.46 4.89
C ARG A 304 -12.98 -4.74 3.58
N ASP A 305 -12.53 -4.18 2.46
CA ASP A 305 -13.12 -4.40 1.13
C ASP A 305 -13.08 -5.89 0.73
N ALA A 306 -11.99 -6.59 1.10
CA ALA A 306 -11.84 -8.03 0.92
C ALA A 306 -12.62 -8.87 1.95
N LYS A 307 -13.31 -8.25 2.91
CA LYS A 307 -13.95 -8.95 4.04
C LYS A 307 -12.99 -9.87 4.79
N GLY A 308 -11.80 -9.35 5.09
CA GLY A 308 -10.75 -10.06 5.83
C GLY A 308 -11.24 -10.55 7.18
N GLU A 309 -10.90 -11.78 7.53
CA GLU A 309 -11.23 -12.40 8.81
C GLU A 309 -10.04 -12.41 9.78
N LEU A 310 -8.84 -12.10 9.27
CA LEU A 310 -7.61 -11.92 10.05
C LEU A 310 -6.64 -11.04 9.27
N PHE A 311 -6.05 -10.06 9.94
CA PHE A 311 -5.03 -9.16 9.37
C PHE A 311 -3.68 -9.38 10.08
N ILE A 312 -2.62 -9.61 9.30
CA ILE A 312 -1.26 -9.84 9.81
C ILE A 312 -0.32 -8.86 9.13
N SER A 313 0.09 -7.80 9.83
CA SER A 313 1.16 -6.91 9.38
C SER A 313 2.52 -7.49 9.73
N ILE A 314 3.48 -7.37 8.84
CA ILE A 314 4.82 -7.99 8.95
C ILE A 314 5.86 -6.90 8.90
N HIS A 315 6.70 -6.85 9.94
CA HIS A 315 7.76 -5.86 10.15
C HIS A 315 9.08 -6.48 10.60
N ALA A 316 10.14 -5.70 10.56
CA ALA A 316 11.48 -6.04 11.07
C ALA A 316 12.25 -4.77 11.41
N ASP A 317 11.76 -4.03 12.39
CA ASP A 317 12.23 -2.68 12.70
C ASP A 317 13.57 -2.64 13.47
N THR A 318 13.99 -1.45 13.85
CA THR A 318 15.13 -1.20 14.74
C THR A 318 14.67 -0.70 16.08
N VAL A 319 15.38 -1.09 17.12
CA VAL A 319 15.22 -0.55 18.48
C VAL A 319 16.57 0.00 18.99
N LYS A 320 16.51 0.97 19.92
CA LYS A 320 17.71 1.61 20.47
C LYS A 320 18.68 0.60 21.11
N ASN A 321 18.14 -0.37 21.83
CA ASN A 321 18.93 -1.42 22.47
C ASN A 321 19.25 -2.56 21.47
N LYS A 322 20.42 -2.52 20.88
CA LYS A 322 20.91 -3.52 19.91
C LYS A 322 21.03 -4.95 20.47
N LYS A 323 20.91 -5.17 21.78
CA LYS A 323 20.91 -6.51 22.38
C LYS A 323 19.54 -7.19 22.29
N ILE A 324 18.46 -6.42 22.03
CA ILE A 324 17.12 -6.95 21.80
C ILE A 324 17.12 -7.75 20.49
N LYS A 325 16.57 -8.97 20.55
CA LYS A 325 16.53 -9.89 19.42
C LYS A 325 15.39 -10.90 19.55
N GLY A 326 15.00 -11.46 18.40
CA GLY A 326 13.91 -12.42 18.26
C GLY A 326 12.56 -11.77 18.00
N PRO A 327 11.59 -12.54 17.45
CA PRO A 327 10.28 -12.02 17.09
C PRO A 327 9.46 -11.59 18.29
N ALA A 328 8.58 -10.59 18.06
CA ALA A 328 7.56 -10.09 18.96
C ALA A 328 6.24 -9.92 18.22
N VAL A 329 5.12 -9.98 18.95
CA VAL A 329 3.78 -9.81 18.40
C VAL A 329 3.11 -8.63 19.10
N TYR A 330 2.57 -7.71 18.32
CA TYR A 330 1.89 -6.51 18.79
C TYR A 330 0.40 -6.56 18.46
N THR A 331 -0.42 -6.09 19.39
CA THR A 331 -1.86 -5.85 19.19
C THR A 331 -2.20 -4.39 19.44
N LEU A 332 -3.33 -3.94 18.92
CA LEU A 332 -3.81 -2.58 19.12
C LEU A 332 -4.16 -2.32 20.58
N SER A 333 -3.76 -1.17 21.11
CA SER A 333 -4.20 -0.61 22.39
C SER A 333 -3.99 0.89 22.42
N GLU A 334 -4.85 1.61 23.12
CA GLU A 334 -4.69 3.05 23.37
C GLU A 334 -3.44 3.35 24.22
N LYS A 335 -3.12 2.48 25.19
CA LYS A 335 -1.93 2.60 26.02
C LYS A 335 -0.91 1.56 25.61
N ALA A 336 0.32 1.99 25.37
CA ALA A 336 1.41 1.10 25.03
C ALA A 336 1.83 0.25 26.25
N SER A 337 2.29 -0.98 25.99
CA SER A 337 2.79 -1.89 27.03
C SER A 337 4.06 -1.39 27.70
N ASP A 338 4.84 -0.65 26.97
CA ASP A 338 6.12 -0.08 27.40
C ASP A 338 6.57 1.00 26.42
N ARG A 339 7.64 1.72 26.81
CA ARG A 339 8.17 2.85 26.04
C ARG A 339 8.66 2.46 24.65
N GLU A 340 9.31 1.31 24.52
CA GLU A 340 9.82 0.86 23.20
C GLU A 340 8.66 0.53 22.25
N ALA A 341 7.55 -0.05 22.77
CA ALA A 341 6.34 -0.29 21.98
C ALA A 341 5.69 1.02 21.51
N GLN A 342 5.69 2.06 22.36
CA GLN A 342 5.21 3.38 21.97
C GLN A 342 6.09 4.01 20.90
N GLU A 343 7.42 4.02 21.10
CA GLU A 343 8.36 4.58 20.13
C GLU A 343 8.27 3.87 18.77
N LEU A 344 8.04 2.55 18.77
CA LEU A 344 7.84 1.76 17.56
C LEU A 344 6.54 2.17 16.84
N ALA A 345 5.41 2.23 17.56
CA ALA A 345 4.14 2.65 16.97
C ALA A 345 4.20 4.07 16.42
N ASP A 346 4.82 5.01 17.14
CA ASP A 346 4.99 6.39 16.68
C ASP A 346 5.81 6.48 15.38
N LYS A 347 6.81 5.59 15.23
CA LYS A 347 7.62 5.51 14.03
C LYS A 347 6.82 4.95 12.86
N GLU A 348 6.12 3.82 13.05
CA GLU A 348 5.33 3.16 12.02
C GLU A 348 4.17 4.04 11.56
N ASN A 349 3.52 4.77 12.46
CA ASN A 349 2.44 5.70 12.13
C ASN A 349 2.90 6.90 11.27
N LYS A 350 4.22 7.14 11.15
CA LYS A 350 4.79 8.16 10.26
C LYS A 350 5.08 7.69 8.84
N ALA A 351 4.78 6.45 8.48
CA ALA A 351 5.06 5.90 7.15
C ALA A 351 4.45 6.77 6.02
N ASP A 352 3.23 7.25 6.19
CA ASP A 352 2.57 8.14 5.23
C ASP A 352 3.30 9.48 5.07
N LEU A 353 3.78 10.06 6.17
CA LEU A 353 4.61 11.27 6.12
C LEU A 353 5.94 11.01 5.41
N ILE A 354 6.56 9.85 5.65
CA ILE A 354 7.80 9.44 4.98
C ILE A 354 7.59 9.35 3.47
N ALA A 355 6.42 8.87 3.04
CA ALA A 355 6.05 8.79 1.63
C ALA A 355 5.58 10.11 1.01
N GLY A 356 5.56 11.21 1.78
CA GLY A 356 5.14 12.52 1.28
C GLY A 356 3.63 12.62 1.06
N ILE A 357 2.83 11.99 1.90
CA ILE A 357 1.37 12.18 1.94
C ILE A 357 1.07 13.38 2.82
N ASP A 358 0.15 14.24 2.37
CA ASP A 358 -0.39 15.34 3.15
C ASP A 358 -1.50 14.83 4.06
N LEU A 359 -1.32 14.96 5.38
CA LEU A 359 -2.28 14.54 6.39
C LEU A 359 -3.15 15.71 6.92
N THR A 360 -2.99 16.91 6.39
CA THR A 360 -3.70 18.13 6.88
C THR A 360 -5.20 18.10 6.64
N TYR A 361 -5.69 17.27 5.72
CA TYR A 361 -7.12 17.18 5.36
C TYR A 361 -7.83 15.97 5.98
N GLU A 362 -7.25 15.34 7.00
CA GLU A 362 -7.89 14.22 7.67
C GLU A 362 -9.01 14.70 8.59
N SER A 363 -10.28 14.43 8.22
CA SER A 363 -11.42 14.66 9.10
C SER A 363 -11.39 13.70 10.29
N PRO A 364 -11.73 14.16 11.51
CA PRO A 364 -11.94 13.27 12.65
C PRO A 364 -13.08 12.30 12.31
N GLU A 365 -12.86 11.01 12.45
CA GLU A 365 -13.94 10.02 12.32
C GLU A 365 -14.96 10.23 13.45
N VAL A 366 -16.22 10.35 13.09
CA VAL A 366 -17.33 10.39 14.05
C VAL A 366 -17.39 9.02 14.72
N THR A 367 -17.00 8.97 15.99
CA THR A 367 -17.00 7.75 16.79
C THR A 367 -18.45 7.32 17.04
N ASN A 368 -18.84 6.15 16.54
CA ASN A 368 -20.13 5.55 16.78
C ASN A 368 -19.99 4.41 17.81
N ILE A 369 -20.86 4.33 18.80
CA ILE A 369 -20.85 3.33 19.87
C ILE A 369 -20.78 1.88 19.33
N LEU A 370 -21.40 1.61 18.17
CA LEU A 370 -21.35 0.31 17.53
C LEU A 370 -19.94 -0.01 16.98
N ILE A 371 -19.19 1.01 16.51
CA ILE A 371 -17.81 0.87 16.06
C ILE A 371 -16.92 0.54 17.24
N ASP A 372 -17.11 1.19 18.38
CA ASP A 372 -16.34 0.92 19.62
C ASP A 372 -16.53 -0.52 20.11
N LEU A 373 -17.77 -1.03 20.06
CA LEU A 373 -18.05 -2.41 20.47
C LEU A 373 -17.41 -3.43 19.52
N ALA A 374 -17.52 -3.22 18.22
CA ALA A 374 -16.86 -4.07 17.21
C ALA A 374 -15.35 -4.05 17.39
N GLN A 375 -14.77 -2.87 17.66
CA GLN A 375 -13.33 -2.73 17.89
C GLN A 375 -12.86 -3.47 19.15
N ARG A 376 -13.62 -3.43 20.24
CA ARG A 376 -13.29 -4.22 21.47
C ARG A 376 -13.28 -5.71 21.19
N GLU A 377 -14.27 -6.23 20.45
CA GLU A 377 -14.31 -7.64 20.09
C GLU A 377 -13.15 -8.03 19.19
N SER A 378 -12.83 -7.23 18.16
CA SER A 378 -11.68 -7.48 17.30
C SER A 378 -10.34 -7.46 18.06
N MET A 379 -10.20 -6.57 19.06
CA MET A 379 -9.03 -6.53 19.95
C MET A 379 -8.91 -7.80 20.81
N HIS A 380 -10.03 -8.33 21.34
CA HIS A 380 -10.02 -9.60 22.07
C HIS A 380 -9.60 -10.77 21.19
N GLN A 381 -10.14 -10.86 19.98
CA GLN A 381 -9.75 -11.90 19.02
C GLN A 381 -8.29 -11.74 18.57
N SER A 382 -7.80 -10.51 18.43
CA SER A 382 -6.39 -10.21 18.15
C SER A 382 -5.47 -10.76 19.26
N ALA A 383 -5.81 -10.53 20.53
CA ALA A 383 -5.05 -11.03 21.68
C ALA A 383 -5.06 -12.56 21.75
N ARG A 384 -6.20 -13.21 21.43
CA ARG A 384 -6.30 -14.68 21.34
C ARG A 384 -5.39 -15.22 20.23
N PHE A 385 -5.42 -14.61 19.04
CA PHE A 385 -4.53 -15.01 17.95
C PHE A 385 -3.06 -14.78 18.32
N ALA A 386 -2.71 -13.62 18.89
CA ALA A 386 -1.35 -13.31 19.33
C ALA A 386 -0.81 -14.37 20.29
N THR A 387 -1.64 -14.82 21.27
CA THR A 387 -1.26 -15.88 22.23
C THR A 387 -0.93 -17.19 21.52
N ILE A 388 -1.75 -17.60 20.54
CA ILE A 388 -1.53 -18.82 19.74
C ILE A 388 -0.24 -18.67 18.91
N LEU A 389 -0.07 -17.52 18.26
CA LEU A 389 1.09 -17.23 17.41
C LEU A 389 2.40 -17.29 18.21
N ILE A 390 2.44 -16.66 19.39
CA ILE A 390 3.59 -16.67 20.28
C ILE A 390 3.96 -18.10 20.69
N ALA A 391 2.97 -18.93 21.04
CA ALA A 391 3.21 -20.33 21.40
C ALA A 391 3.84 -21.12 20.24
N LYS A 392 3.45 -20.83 18.98
CA LYS A 392 4.02 -21.48 17.80
C LYS A 392 5.42 -20.93 17.47
N LEU A 393 5.64 -19.62 17.61
CA LEU A 393 6.96 -18.99 17.41
C LEU A 393 7.99 -19.55 18.40
N LYS A 394 7.66 -19.69 19.68
CA LYS A 394 8.53 -20.26 20.73
C LYS A 394 9.06 -21.66 20.39
N ARG A 395 8.31 -22.44 19.61
CA ARG A 395 8.73 -23.80 19.17
C ARG A 395 9.71 -23.76 17.99
N ARG A 396 9.81 -22.65 17.27
CA ARG A 396 10.58 -22.54 16.03
C ARG A 396 11.79 -21.63 16.14
N THR A 397 11.78 -20.68 17.06
CA THR A 397 12.83 -19.70 17.24
C THR A 397 12.85 -19.15 18.65
N ARG A 398 13.96 -18.51 19.01
CA ARG A 398 14.05 -17.75 20.26
C ARG A 398 13.23 -16.46 20.09
N VAL A 399 12.24 -16.25 20.92
CA VAL A 399 11.39 -15.07 20.93
C VAL A 399 11.88 -14.04 21.95
N LEU A 400 11.45 -12.79 21.81
CA LEU A 400 11.67 -11.73 22.78
C LEU A 400 11.07 -12.12 24.16
N ARG A 401 11.67 -11.67 25.27
CA ARG A 401 11.19 -12.01 26.63
C ARG A 401 9.74 -11.56 26.84
N ASN A 402 9.42 -10.29 26.52
CA ASN A 402 8.05 -9.77 26.45
C ASN A 402 7.57 -9.88 25.01
N THR A 403 7.09 -11.06 24.64
CA THR A 403 6.76 -11.36 23.24
C THR A 403 5.44 -10.75 22.81
N HIS A 404 4.42 -10.70 23.72
CA HIS A 404 3.16 -10.00 23.45
C HIS A 404 3.27 -8.58 23.97
N ARG A 405 3.15 -7.63 23.07
CA ARG A 405 3.21 -6.19 23.35
C ARG A 405 2.02 -5.49 22.70
N PHE A 406 1.74 -4.27 23.08
CA PHE A 406 0.62 -3.52 22.52
C PHE A 406 0.93 -2.02 22.48
N ALA A 407 0.40 -1.33 21.45
CA ALA A 407 0.47 0.11 21.28
C ALA A 407 -0.53 0.59 20.19
N GLY A 408 -0.58 1.90 19.97
CA GLY A 408 -1.52 2.56 19.05
C GLY A 408 -1.12 2.52 17.58
N PHE A 409 -0.91 1.33 17.01
CA PHE A 409 -0.56 1.17 15.59
C PHE A 409 -1.72 1.53 14.67
N ALA A 410 -1.53 2.51 13.79
CA ALA A 410 -2.56 2.96 12.84
C ALA A 410 -3.03 1.84 11.90
N VAL A 411 -2.11 0.98 11.45
CA VAL A 411 -2.41 -0.14 10.54
C VAL A 411 -3.29 -1.22 11.17
N LEU A 412 -3.38 -1.29 12.51
CA LEU A 412 -4.20 -2.28 13.23
C LEU A 412 -5.59 -1.75 13.61
N LYS A 413 -5.98 -0.55 13.15
CA LYS A 413 -7.23 0.11 13.53
C LYS A 413 -8.46 -0.34 12.74
N ALA A 414 -8.44 -1.49 12.07
CA ALA A 414 -9.65 -2.06 11.49
C ALA A 414 -10.63 -2.44 12.64
N PRO A 415 -11.83 -1.84 12.73
CA PRO A 415 -12.70 -2.04 13.89
C PRO A 415 -13.32 -3.44 13.93
N ASP A 416 -13.42 -4.09 12.80
CA ASP A 416 -14.16 -5.33 12.56
C ASP A 416 -13.26 -6.52 12.16
N ILE A 417 -11.94 -6.35 12.15
CA ILE A 417 -11.00 -7.40 11.75
C ILE A 417 -9.96 -7.62 12.84
N PRO A 418 -9.86 -8.83 13.42
CA PRO A 418 -8.74 -9.19 14.30
C PRO A 418 -7.40 -8.95 13.63
N SER A 419 -6.52 -8.15 14.26
CA SER A 419 -5.31 -7.62 13.65
C SER A 419 -4.11 -7.76 14.58
N VAL A 420 -2.98 -8.22 14.02
CA VAL A 420 -1.69 -8.27 14.71
C VAL A 420 -0.57 -7.71 13.85
N LEU A 421 0.47 -7.15 14.50
CA LEU A 421 1.73 -6.83 13.86
C LEU A 421 2.79 -7.81 14.38
N LEU A 422 3.43 -8.50 13.45
CA LEU A 422 4.53 -9.43 13.71
C LEU A 422 5.85 -8.75 13.41
N GLU A 423 6.61 -8.40 14.44
CA GLU A 423 8.04 -8.15 14.32
C GLU A 423 8.77 -9.48 14.17
N MET A 424 9.41 -9.71 13.03
CA MET A 424 10.12 -10.96 12.74
C MET A 424 11.46 -11.07 13.49
N GLY A 425 11.94 -9.99 14.04
CA GLY A 425 13.21 -9.71 14.68
C GLY A 425 13.60 -8.27 14.41
N PHE A 426 14.76 -7.84 14.91
CA PHE A 426 15.15 -6.43 14.88
C PHE A 426 16.42 -6.22 14.03
N LEU A 427 16.32 -5.37 12.99
CA LEU A 427 17.43 -5.06 12.08
C LEU A 427 18.56 -4.26 12.74
N SER A 428 18.34 -3.72 13.95
CA SER A 428 19.39 -3.18 14.82
C SER A 428 20.33 -4.26 15.38
N ASN A 429 19.90 -5.53 15.38
CA ASN A 429 20.68 -6.66 15.88
C ASN A 429 21.30 -7.45 14.71
N PRO A 430 22.66 -7.57 14.63
CA PRO A 430 23.31 -8.25 13.50
C PRO A 430 22.95 -9.74 13.37
N GLN A 431 22.57 -10.41 14.47
CA GLN A 431 22.17 -11.82 14.43
C GLN A 431 20.77 -11.96 13.80
N ASP A 432 19.80 -11.11 14.22
CA ASP A 432 18.47 -11.09 13.64
C ASP A 432 18.52 -10.72 12.15
N GLU A 433 19.27 -9.68 11.78
CA GLU A 433 19.42 -9.28 10.37
C GLU A 433 19.94 -10.44 9.52
N ARG A 434 20.97 -11.17 9.99
CA ARG A 434 21.52 -12.34 9.29
C ARG A 434 20.47 -13.45 9.15
N LEU A 435 19.73 -13.74 10.22
CA LEU A 435 18.67 -14.73 10.21
C LEU A 435 17.53 -14.34 9.25
N LEU A 436 17.07 -13.10 9.29
CA LEU A 436 15.99 -12.59 8.44
C LEU A 436 16.35 -12.60 6.94
N ARG A 437 17.63 -12.46 6.60
CA ARG A 437 18.11 -12.64 5.21
C ARG A 437 18.08 -14.09 4.74
N SER A 438 18.12 -15.08 5.66
CA SER A 438 18.03 -16.51 5.32
C SER A 438 16.60 -16.89 4.90
N ARG A 439 16.48 -17.56 3.75
CA ARG A 439 15.19 -18.10 3.26
C ARG A 439 14.63 -19.16 4.21
N ASP A 440 15.49 -20.02 4.74
CA ASP A 440 15.10 -21.12 5.64
C ASP A 440 14.56 -20.58 6.98
N TYR A 441 15.16 -19.51 7.50
CA TYR A 441 14.65 -18.89 8.71
C TYR A 441 13.27 -18.27 8.48
N ARG A 442 13.09 -17.52 7.38
CA ARG A 442 11.77 -16.98 7.03
C ARG A 442 10.74 -18.09 6.78
N ALA A 443 11.14 -19.20 6.16
CA ALA A 443 10.25 -20.34 5.96
C ALA A 443 9.81 -21.00 7.28
N ARG A 444 10.73 -21.09 8.28
CA ARG A 444 10.38 -21.58 9.64
C ARG A 444 9.46 -20.61 10.38
N LEU A 445 9.67 -19.31 10.28
CA LEU A 445 8.76 -18.31 10.84
C LEU A 445 7.38 -18.39 10.18
N ALA A 446 7.33 -18.46 8.84
CA ALA A 446 6.09 -18.61 8.09
C ALA A 446 5.33 -19.87 8.53
N GLN A 447 6.01 -20.98 8.74
CA GLN A 447 5.40 -22.22 9.23
C GLN A 447 4.76 -22.02 10.61
N ALA A 448 5.42 -21.31 11.53
CA ALA A 448 4.84 -20.99 12.84
C ALA A 448 3.55 -20.18 12.72
N VAL A 449 3.54 -19.17 11.81
CA VAL A 449 2.35 -18.36 11.54
C VAL A 449 1.24 -19.22 10.93
N VAL A 450 1.55 -20.10 9.96
CA VAL A 450 0.57 -21.02 9.35
C VAL A 450 -0.08 -21.92 10.39
N GLU A 451 0.72 -22.54 11.27
CA GLU A 451 0.19 -23.38 12.36
C GLU A 451 -0.70 -22.59 13.32
N ALA A 452 -0.35 -21.33 13.57
CA ALA A 452 -1.15 -20.45 14.43
C ALA A 452 -2.49 -20.10 13.79
N VAL A 453 -2.47 -19.72 12.50
CA VAL A 453 -3.65 -19.40 11.71
C VAL A 453 -4.61 -20.62 11.65
N GLN A 454 -4.09 -21.80 11.34
CA GLN A 454 -4.89 -23.01 11.27
C GLN A 454 -5.58 -23.33 12.61
N LEU A 455 -4.83 -23.24 13.72
CA LEU A 455 -5.39 -23.49 15.05
C LEU A 455 -6.41 -22.42 15.46
N TYR A 456 -6.16 -21.16 15.11
CA TYR A 456 -7.09 -20.08 15.39
C TYR A 456 -8.44 -20.32 14.72
N PHE A 457 -8.46 -20.60 13.43
CA PHE A 457 -9.72 -20.82 12.69
C PHE A 457 -10.43 -22.12 13.10
N VAL A 458 -9.72 -23.16 13.49
CA VAL A 458 -10.37 -24.35 14.11
C VAL A 458 -11.15 -23.94 15.36
N ARG A 459 -10.56 -23.13 16.24
CA ARG A 459 -11.24 -22.67 17.45
C ARG A 459 -12.42 -21.73 17.17
N VAL A 460 -12.31 -20.87 16.15
CA VAL A 460 -13.42 -20.01 15.70
C VAL A 460 -14.58 -20.86 15.15
N GLU A 461 -14.27 -21.85 14.33
CA GLU A 461 -15.28 -22.78 13.79
C GLU A 461 -15.97 -23.61 14.88
N GLU A 462 -15.21 -24.07 15.89
CA GLU A 462 -15.75 -24.77 17.06
C GLU A 462 -16.67 -23.90 17.92
N ALA A 463 -16.28 -22.62 18.13
CA ALA A 463 -17.10 -21.67 18.88
C ALA A 463 -18.43 -21.34 18.15
N ASN A 464 -18.40 -21.24 16.83
CA ASN A 464 -19.59 -20.94 16.01
C ASN A 464 -20.55 -22.13 15.83
N ARG A 465 -20.16 -23.37 16.23
CA ARG A 465 -21.01 -24.56 16.21
C ARG A 465 -21.81 -24.77 17.50
N LYS A 466 -21.44 -24.06 18.56
CA LYS A 466 -22.15 -24.07 19.86
C LYS A 466 -23.21 -22.99 19.91
#